data_c89772ca345ac0ff60d9b86f8887406e
#
_entry.id   c89772ca345ac0ff60d9b86f8887406e
#
_cell.length_a   1.000
_cell.length_b   1.000
_cell.length_c   1.000
_cell.angle_alpha   90.00
_cell.angle_beta   90.00
_cell.angle_gamma   90.00
#
_symmetry.space_group_name_H-M   'P 1'
#
loop_
_entity.id
_entity.type
_entity.pdbx_description
1 polymer ?
#
loop_
_entity_poly.entity_id
_entity_poly.type
_entity_poly.pdbx_seq_one_letter_code
_entity_poly.pdbx_strand_id
1 'polypeptide(L)'
;MYTYELQKATDILVKDVCAVKKGETVVLTGDSLSCMPVINAVASSVYAAGGLPMIITFPAPDGVGQAADPKLPIEPLTAAVSNCDVWIEFNQKWLLYSTPYQRAISENKKLRYLCLVEFTEDVLIRTLCDIDTSKLRTFMEAVAVRNREAKEIHMTTPAGTDVTFLTDPQHVVSVDAGDASKSGVYMMLGQLNVVPKFGSVNGTIVFDGTVTPPFGKSPAEPIRLTVKDSVIVKIEGGSEAAEYEKWLKNFNDPGMLKMAHVAYGFNPGAKLSGNVVEDE
;
A
#
# COMPACT_ATOMS: atom_id res chain seq x y z
N MET A 1 16.64 -3.88 -19.50
CA MET A 1 16.26 -2.46 -19.56
C MET A 1 14.97 -2.38 -20.36
N TYR A 2 13.88 -2.00 -19.75
CA TYR A 2 12.51 -1.98 -20.31
C TYR A 2 12.12 -0.55 -20.73
N THR A 3 12.91 0.11 -21.55
CA THR A 3 12.81 1.58 -21.78
C THR A 3 11.44 2.00 -22.33
N TYR A 4 10.88 1.25 -23.27
CA TYR A 4 9.59 1.61 -23.89
C TYR A 4 8.42 1.23 -23.01
N GLU A 5 8.46 0.06 -22.41
CA GLU A 5 7.43 -0.43 -21.49
C GLU A 5 7.39 0.42 -20.22
N LEU A 6 8.56 0.79 -19.68
CA LEU A 6 8.64 1.68 -18.52
C LEU A 6 8.08 3.06 -18.84
N GLN A 7 8.39 3.64 -20.01
CA GLN A 7 7.82 4.91 -20.43
C GLN A 7 6.30 4.84 -20.56
N LYS A 8 5.77 3.76 -21.13
CA LYS A 8 4.32 3.52 -21.22
C LYS A 8 3.69 3.47 -19.82
N ALA A 9 4.30 2.71 -18.89
CA ALA A 9 3.79 2.59 -17.52
C ALA A 9 3.79 3.93 -16.78
N THR A 10 4.87 4.70 -16.89
CA THR A 10 4.97 6.01 -16.24
C THR A 10 4.03 7.04 -16.85
N ASP A 11 3.76 6.95 -18.16
CA ASP A 11 2.75 7.79 -18.81
C ASP A 11 1.35 7.49 -18.30
N ILE A 12 0.99 6.21 -18.14
CA ILE A 12 -0.29 5.80 -17.53
C ILE A 12 -0.37 6.31 -16.08
N LEU A 13 0.69 6.11 -15.29
CA LEU A 13 0.74 6.58 -13.91
C LEU A 13 0.49 8.09 -13.81
N VAL A 14 1.18 8.87 -14.62
CA VAL A 14 1.15 10.33 -14.54
C VAL A 14 -0.13 10.92 -15.13
N LYS A 15 -0.56 10.41 -16.30
CA LYS A 15 -1.69 10.99 -17.06
C LYS A 15 -3.05 10.42 -16.64
N ASP A 16 -3.11 9.11 -16.40
CA ASP A 16 -4.39 8.42 -16.19
C ASP A 16 -4.67 8.17 -14.70
N VAL A 17 -3.65 7.79 -13.92
CA VAL A 17 -3.81 7.53 -12.47
C VAL A 17 -3.76 8.84 -11.69
N CYS A 18 -2.66 9.59 -11.77
CA CYS A 18 -2.49 10.84 -11.04
C CYS A 18 -3.17 12.04 -11.71
N ALA A 19 -3.49 11.94 -13.01
CA ALA A 19 -4.08 13.03 -13.81
C ALA A 19 -3.34 14.36 -13.61
N VAL A 20 -2.00 14.33 -13.70
CA VAL A 20 -1.14 15.50 -13.48
C VAL A 20 -1.46 16.59 -14.50
N LYS A 21 -1.65 17.81 -14.02
CA LYS A 21 -1.99 18.98 -14.83
C LYS A 21 -0.78 19.87 -15.06
N LYS A 22 -0.83 20.65 -16.12
CA LYS A 22 0.20 21.65 -16.41
C LYS A 22 0.39 22.62 -15.24
N GLY A 23 1.64 22.77 -14.81
CA GLY A 23 2.05 23.67 -13.73
C GLY A 23 1.93 23.06 -12.32
N GLU A 24 1.37 21.86 -12.16
CA GLU A 24 1.35 21.19 -10.85
C GLU A 24 2.75 20.75 -10.42
N THR A 25 3.05 20.93 -9.14
CA THR A 25 4.29 20.46 -8.54
C THR A 25 4.13 19.02 -8.08
N VAL A 26 4.99 18.14 -8.60
CA VAL A 26 5.00 16.71 -8.26
C VAL A 26 6.28 16.37 -7.53
N VAL A 27 6.18 16.04 -6.25
CA VAL A 27 7.32 15.56 -5.46
C VAL A 27 7.41 14.06 -5.57
N LEU A 28 8.59 13.57 -5.94
CA LEU A 28 8.95 12.15 -6.00
C LEU A 28 9.97 11.88 -4.92
N THR A 29 9.62 11.06 -3.92
CA THR A 29 10.56 10.71 -2.86
C THR A 29 11.12 9.32 -3.06
N GLY A 30 12.40 9.16 -2.74
CA GLY A 30 13.09 7.88 -2.71
C GLY A 30 14.21 7.89 -1.68
N ASP A 31 14.71 6.72 -1.35
CA ASP A 31 15.88 6.56 -0.51
C ASP A 31 17.03 5.88 -1.27
N SER A 32 18.18 5.69 -0.61
CA SER A 32 19.37 5.12 -1.25
C SER A 32 19.20 3.67 -1.76
N LEU A 33 18.09 3.00 -1.44
CA LEU A 33 17.74 1.66 -1.89
C LEU A 33 16.68 1.68 -3.00
N SER A 34 16.06 2.83 -3.27
CA SER A 34 14.98 2.98 -4.25
C SER A 34 15.45 2.77 -5.69
N CYS A 35 14.54 2.33 -6.55
CA CYS A 35 14.78 2.13 -7.98
C CYS A 35 14.83 3.49 -8.72
N MET A 36 16.00 4.11 -8.78
CA MET A 36 16.16 5.42 -9.44
C MET A 36 15.74 5.45 -10.91
N PRO A 37 15.91 4.38 -11.74
CA PRO A 37 15.35 4.35 -13.08
C PRO A 37 13.85 4.62 -13.14
N VAL A 38 13.05 4.04 -12.21
CA VAL A 38 11.60 4.29 -12.11
C VAL A 38 11.33 5.76 -11.77
N ILE A 39 11.98 6.28 -10.74
CA ILE A 39 11.79 7.68 -10.28
C ILE A 39 12.10 8.67 -11.41
N ASN A 40 13.22 8.47 -12.12
CA ASN A 40 13.62 9.33 -13.22
C ASN A 40 12.65 9.24 -14.41
N ALA A 41 12.14 8.05 -14.72
CA ALA A 41 11.16 7.87 -15.79
C ALA A 41 9.83 8.55 -15.45
N VAL A 42 9.35 8.44 -14.19
CA VAL A 42 8.16 9.14 -13.72
C VAL A 42 8.35 10.66 -13.77
N ALA A 43 9.52 11.17 -13.33
CA ALA A 43 9.83 12.61 -13.44
C ALA A 43 9.80 13.10 -14.89
N SER A 44 10.31 12.29 -15.83
CA SER A 44 10.26 12.59 -17.26
C SER A 44 8.83 12.67 -17.79
N SER A 45 7.97 11.72 -17.39
CA SER A 45 6.54 11.73 -17.76
C SER A 45 5.79 12.92 -17.14
N VAL A 46 6.10 13.29 -15.89
CA VAL A 46 5.55 14.51 -15.24
C VAL A 46 5.93 15.75 -16.03
N TYR A 47 7.22 15.89 -16.40
CA TYR A 47 7.69 17.03 -17.19
C TYR A 47 7.01 17.07 -18.57
N ALA A 48 6.90 15.91 -19.24
CA ALA A 48 6.22 15.80 -20.54
C ALA A 48 4.72 16.14 -20.46
N ALA A 49 4.06 15.89 -19.32
CA ALA A 49 2.68 16.32 -19.05
C ALA A 49 2.56 17.83 -18.74
N GLY A 50 3.68 18.55 -18.63
CA GLY A 50 3.72 19.97 -18.28
C GLY A 50 3.71 20.25 -16.78
N GLY A 51 3.85 19.23 -15.94
CA GLY A 51 4.05 19.38 -14.51
C GLY A 51 5.49 19.77 -14.15
N LEU A 52 5.74 20.07 -12.90
CA LEU A 52 7.03 20.47 -12.33
C LEU A 52 7.54 19.36 -11.39
N PRO A 53 8.33 18.39 -11.89
CA PRO A 53 8.83 17.30 -11.07
C PRO A 53 9.94 17.78 -10.13
N MET A 54 9.92 17.32 -8.87
CA MET A 54 10.99 17.49 -7.91
C MET A 54 11.32 16.14 -7.29
N ILE A 55 12.56 15.67 -7.48
CA ILE A 55 13.05 14.43 -6.89
C ILE A 55 13.79 14.73 -5.59
N ILE A 56 13.42 14.05 -4.52
CA ILE A 56 14.07 14.14 -3.21
C ILE A 56 14.57 12.75 -2.84
N THR A 57 15.88 12.64 -2.60
CA THR A 57 16.50 11.39 -2.15
C THR A 57 17.31 11.63 -0.88
N PHE A 58 17.33 10.62 -0.02
CA PHE A 58 18.06 10.62 1.25
C PHE A 58 18.55 9.21 1.58
N PRO A 59 19.47 9.02 2.54
CA PRO A 59 19.87 7.69 2.97
C PRO A 59 18.67 6.91 3.50
N ALA A 60 18.56 5.62 3.15
CA ALA A 60 17.49 4.75 3.65
C ALA A 60 17.53 4.71 5.20
N PRO A 61 16.43 5.02 5.88
CA PRO A 61 16.37 4.90 7.33
C PRO A 61 16.36 3.45 7.79
N ASP A 62 16.66 3.20 9.06
CA ASP A 62 16.67 1.85 9.63
C ASP A 62 15.25 1.28 9.84
N GLY A 63 14.23 2.15 9.99
CA GLY A 63 12.84 1.79 10.20
C GLY A 63 11.91 2.31 9.11
N VAL A 64 10.62 2.13 9.30
CA VAL A 64 9.54 2.58 8.41
C VAL A 64 8.50 3.39 9.20
N GLY A 65 7.73 4.23 8.54
CA GLY A 65 6.77 5.09 9.21
C GLY A 65 7.43 5.97 10.28
N GLN A 66 6.85 6.07 11.46
CA GLN A 66 7.43 6.85 12.56
C GLN A 66 8.81 6.34 13.02
N ALA A 67 9.09 5.05 12.87
CA ALA A 67 10.41 4.51 13.21
C ALA A 67 11.53 5.02 12.27
N ALA A 68 11.20 5.59 11.12
CA ALA A 68 12.13 6.22 10.21
C ALA A 68 12.56 7.64 10.69
N ASP A 69 11.71 8.32 11.43
CA ASP A 69 11.86 9.75 11.78
C ASP A 69 13.25 10.16 12.31
N PRO A 70 13.91 9.39 13.20
CA PRO A 70 15.23 9.78 13.71
C PRO A 70 16.32 9.91 12.64
N LYS A 71 16.12 9.35 11.46
CA LYS A 71 17.07 9.36 10.34
C LYS A 71 16.60 10.24 9.17
N LEU A 72 15.43 10.86 9.27
CA LEU A 72 14.87 11.70 8.22
C LEU A 72 15.24 13.18 8.42
N PRO A 73 15.45 13.93 7.32
CA PRO A 73 15.53 15.38 7.36
C PRO A 73 14.11 15.97 7.49
N ILE A 74 13.52 15.86 8.70
CA ILE A 74 12.08 16.09 8.95
C ILE A 74 11.58 17.43 8.39
N GLU A 75 12.22 18.54 8.79
CA GLU A 75 11.71 19.89 8.43
C GLU A 75 11.78 20.17 6.92
N PRO A 76 12.93 19.99 6.21
CA PRO A 76 12.98 20.25 4.78
C PRO A 76 12.12 19.26 3.98
N LEU A 77 12.05 17.98 4.38
CA LEU A 77 11.21 16.99 3.73
C LEU A 77 9.72 17.36 3.91
N THR A 78 9.29 17.66 5.13
CA THR A 78 7.92 18.09 5.41
C THR A 78 7.57 19.35 4.60
N ALA A 79 8.44 20.35 4.57
CA ALA A 79 8.19 21.57 3.81
C ALA A 79 7.96 21.30 2.32
N ALA A 80 8.71 20.36 1.75
CA ALA A 80 8.54 19.99 0.34
C ALA A 80 7.21 19.27 0.09
N VAL A 81 6.90 18.22 0.88
CA VAL A 81 5.72 17.37 0.64
C VAL A 81 4.40 18.04 1.09
N SER A 82 4.45 18.98 2.05
CA SER A 82 3.26 19.76 2.43
C SER A 82 2.89 20.86 1.43
N ASN A 83 3.79 21.24 0.51
CA ASN A 83 3.56 22.33 -0.44
C ASN A 83 3.54 21.88 -1.91
N CYS A 84 3.34 20.60 -2.19
CA CYS A 84 3.17 20.08 -3.54
C CYS A 84 1.71 19.74 -3.83
N ASP A 85 1.38 19.58 -5.12
CA ASP A 85 0.06 19.14 -5.57
C ASP A 85 -0.06 17.60 -5.52
N VAL A 86 1.03 16.91 -5.88
CA VAL A 86 1.13 15.46 -5.90
C VAL A 86 2.41 15.02 -5.21
N TRP A 87 2.31 14.04 -4.34
CA TRP A 87 3.46 13.35 -3.78
C TRP A 87 3.38 11.87 -4.14
N ILE A 88 4.36 11.36 -4.87
CA ILE A 88 4.50 9.94 -5.19
C ILE A 88 5.71 9.41 -4.43
N GLU A 89 5.47 8.43 -3.57
CA GLU A 89 6.50 7.83 -2.74
C GLU A 89 7.03 6.54 -3.37
N PHE A 90 8.36 6.48 -3.60
CA PHE A 90 9.09 5.30 -4.11
C PHE A 90 10.13 4.77 -3.13
N ASN A 91 10.08 5.20 -1.88
CA ASN A 91 11.04 4.77 -0.88
C ASN A 91 11.06 3.25 -0.71
N GLN A 92 12.23 2.65 -0.46
CA GLN A 92 12.32 1.27 -0.02
C GLN A 92 11.91 1.14 1.45
N LYS A 93 12.16 2.20 2.24
CA LYS A 93 11.71 2.34 3.62
C LYS A 93 10.60 3.37 3.67
N TRP A 94 9.36 2.90 3.68
CA TRP A 94 8.19 3.77 3.50
C TRP A 94 8.06 4.87 4.56
N LEU A 95 7.59 6.01 4.11
CA LEU A 95 7.31 7.20 4.92
C LEU A 95 5.84 7.28 5.35
N LEU A 96 4.98 6.43 4.81
CA LEU A 96 3.58 6.32 5.24
C LEU A 96 3.55 6.23 6.77
N TYR A 97 2.76 7.10 7.42
CA TYR A 97 2.69 7.29 8.89
C TYR A 97 3.91 7.96 9.55
N SER A 98 4.97 8.35 8.84
CA SER A 98 6.06 9.17 9.40
C SER A 98 5.59 10.58 9.76
N THR A 99 6.40 11.33 10.51
CA THR A 99 6.08 12.73 10.83
C THR A 99 5.92 13.62 9.58
N PRO A 100 6.78 13.57 8.54
CA PRO A 100 6.53 14.28 7.28
C PRO A 100 5.21 13.94 6.63
N TYR A 101 4.84 12.65 6.59
CA TYR A 101 3.56 12.21 6.03
C TYR A 101 2.37 12.77 6.81
N GLN A 102 2.37 12.59 8.14
CA GLN A 102 1.25 13.05 8.98
C GLN A 102 1.04 14.56 8.86
N ARG A 103 2.13 15.33 8.86
CA ARG A 103 2.05 16.78 8.68
C ARG A 103 1.57 17.16 7.29
N ALA A 104 2.08 16.54 6.22
CA ALA A 104 1.62 16.81 4.86
C ALA A 104 0.13 16.58 4.70
N ILE A 105 -0.41 15.44 5.15
CA ILE A 105 -1.85 15.13 5.07
C ILE A 105 -2.70 16.05 5.95
N SER A 106 -2.19 16.48 7.12
CA SER A 106 -2.92 17.39 8.00
C SER A 106 -2.93 18.84 7.50
N GLU A 107 -1.83 19.31 6.94
CA GLU A 107 -1.62 20.70 6.51
C GLU A 107 -2.13 20.97 5.09
N ASN A 108 -1.91 20.04 4.15
CA ASN A 108 -2.30 20.18 2.74
C ASN A 108 -3.54 19.34 2.39
N LYS A 109 -4.72 19.90 2.54
CA LYS A 109 -6.00 19.23 2.21
C LYS A 109 -6.24 19.00 0.70
N LYS A 110 -5.35 19.50 -0.16
CA LYS A 110 -5.42 19.30 -1.61
C LYS A 110 -4.42 18.25 -2.09
N LEU A 111 -3.53 17.78 -1.22
CA LEU A 111 -2.50 16.82 -1.55
C LEU A 111 -3.11 15.52 -2.11
N ARG A 112 -2.53 15.05 -3.20
CA ARG A 112 -2.72 13.72 -3.75
C ARG A 112 -1.46 12.92 -3.44
N TYR A 113 -1.53 12.04 -2.45
CA TYR A 113 -0.43 11.18 -2.07
C TYR A 113 -0.65 9.79 -2.63
N LEU A 114 0.34 9.26 -3.32
CA LEU A 114 0.34 7.90 -3.87
C LEU A 114 1.55 7.13 -3.35
N CYS A 115 1.28 6.02 -2.67
CA CYS A 115 2.29 5.13 -2.11
C CYS A 115 2.64 4.04 -3.12
N LEU A 116 3.86 4.09 -3.67
CA LEU A 116 4.44 3.10 -4.57
C LEU A 116 5.80 2.63 -4.03
N VAL A 117 5.82 2.33 -2.73
CA VAL A 117 7.06 1.92 -2.05
C VAL A 117 7.56 0.58 -2.60
N GLU A 118 8.88 0.41 -2.60
CA GLU A 118 9.57 -0.78 -3.09
C GLU A 118 9.40 -1.06 -4.60
N PHE A 119 8.79 -0.16 -5.38
CA PHE A 119 8.52 -0.38 -6.80
C PHE A 119 9.80 -0.49 -7.63
N THR A 120 9.86 -1.54 -8.42
CA THR A 120 10.87 -1.78 -9.46
C THR A 120 10.29 -1.51 -10.86
N GLU A 121 11.15 -1.50 -11.89
CA GLU A 121 10.70 -1.39 -13.30
C GLU A 121 9.68 -2.49 -13.63
N ASP A 122 9.97 -3.74 -13.25
CA ASP A 122 9.09 -4.89 -13.53
C ASP A 122 7.73 -4.76 -12.86
N VAL A 123 7.70 -4.39 -11.58
CA VAL A 123 6.44 -4.20 -10.84
C VAL A 123 5.59 -3.12 -11.50
N LEU A 124 6.16 -1.94 -11.78
CA LEU A 124 5.42 -0.84 -12.38
C LEU A 124 4.87 -1.21 -13.78
N ILE A 125 5.66 -1.88 -14.60
CA ILE A 125 5.24 -2.31 -15.95
C ILE A 125 4.09 -3.31 -15.86
N ARG A 126 4.25 -4.37 -15.09
CA ARG A 126 3.25 -5.44 -15.00
C ARG A 126 1.92 -4.95 -14.44
N THR A 127 1.99 -4.08 -13.46
CA THR A 127 0.79 -3.61 -12.75
C THR A 127 0.06 -2.46 -13.43
N LEU A 128 0.63 -1.88 -14.51
CA LEU A 128 0.01 -0.77 -15.26
C LEU A 128 -0.11 -0.99 -16.77
N CYS A 129 0.89 -1.62 -17.43
CA CYS A 129 0.92 -1.65 -18.90
C CYS A 129 -0.08 -2.61 -19.55
N ASP A 130 -0.29 -3.76 -18.92
CA ASP A 130 -1.02 -4.88 -19.52
C ASP A 130 -2.40 -5.07 -18.87
N ILE A 131 -2.88 -4.01 -18.21
CA ILE A 131 -4.16 -4.03 -17.50
C ILE A 131 -5.15 -3.09 -18.18
N ASP A 132 -6.36 -3.56 -18.35
CA ASP A 132 -7.52 -2.72 -18.67
C ASP A 132 -7.99 -2.05 -17.36
N THR A 133 -7.42 -0.89 -17.04
CA THR A 133 -7.74 -0.14 -15.82
C THR A 133 -9.21 0.24 -15.71
N SER A 134 -9.90 0.44 -16.84
CA SER A 134 -11.33 0.77 -16.87
C SER A 134 -12.19 -0.43 -16.43
N LYS A 135 -11.87 -1.62 -16.95
CA LYS A 135 -12.56 -2.85 -16.54
C LYS A 135 -12.28 -3.19 -15.08
N LEU A 136 -11.01 -3.07 -14.66
CA LEU A 136 -10.64 -3.31 -13.27
C LEU A 136 -11.39 -2.38 -12.34
N ARG A 137 -11.44 -1.07 -12.62
CA ARG A 137 -12.20 -0.09 -11.86
C ARG A 137 -13.69 -0.45 -11.75
N THR A 138 -14.31 -0.81 -12.87
CA THR A 138 -15.72 -1.22 -12.91
C THR A 138 -15.97 -2.46 -12.05
N PHE A 139 -15.09 -3.44 -12.14
CA PHE A 139 -15.17 -4.66 -11.35
C PHE A 139 -15.01 -4.37 -9.85
N MET A 140 -13.96 -3.62 -9.47
CA MET A 140 -13.69 -3.28 -8.08
C MET A 140 -14.83 -2.48 -7.45
N GLU A 141 -15.42 -1.53 -8.16
CA GLU A 141 -16.56 -0.77 -7.65
C GLU A 141 -17.80 -1.67 -7.45
N ALA A 142 -18.04 -2.64 -8.34
CA ALA A 142 -19.12 -3.60 -8.16
C ALA A 142 -18.91 -4.47 -6.90
N VAL A 143 -17.66 -4.86 -6.60
CA VAL A 143 -17.31 -5.56 -5.36
C VAL A 143 -17.46 -4.63 -4.15
N ALA A 144 -17.01 -3.38 -4.24
CA ALA A 144 -17.12 -2.40 -3.17
C ALA A 144 -18.59 -2.13 -2.77
N VAL A 145 -19.49 -2.01 -3.75
CA VAL A 145 -20.94 -1.88 -3.48
C VAL A 145 -21.44 -3.05 -2.64
N ARG A 146 -21.07 -4.29 -2.98
CA ARG A 146 -21.45 -5.46 -2.20
C ARG A 146 -20.93 -5.43 -0.77
N ASN A 147 -19.68 -5.00 -0.59
CA ASN A 147 -19.10 -4.87 0.76
C ASN A 147 -19.78 -3.76 1.59
N ARG A 148 -20.16 -2.63 0.96
CA ARG A 148 -20.88 -1.54 1.65
C ARG A 148 -22.28 -1.94 2.07
N GLU A 149 -22.96 -2.80 1.32
CA GLU A 149 -24.31 -3.29 1.59
C GLU A 149 -24.32 -4.50 2.54
N ALA A 150 -23.23 -5.23 2.65
CA ALA A 150 -23.13 -6.39 3.53
C ALA A 150 -23.26 -5.98 5.01
N LYS A 151 -23.94 -6.80 5.80
CA LYS A 151 -23.97 -6.70 7.26
C LYS A 151 -22.93 -7.60 7.92
N GLU A 152 -22.63 -8.70 7.25
CA GLU A 152 -21.66 -9.72 7.65
C GLU A 152 -20.91 -10.21 6.42
N ILE A 153 -19.62 -10.48 6.60
CA ILE A 153 -18.75 -11.07 5.58
C ILE A 153 -18.20 -12.37 6.14
N HIS A 154 -18.36 -13.45 5.39
CA HIS A 154 -17.73 -14.74 5.63
C HIS A 154 -16.70 -15.01 4.53
N MET A 155 -15.45 -15.17 4.92
CA MET A 155 -14.33 -15.38 4.01
C MET A 155 -13.73 -16.75 4.23
N THR A 156 -13.59 -17.51 3.13
CA THR A 156 -12.94 -18.81 3.14
C THR A 156 -11.88 -18.89 2.05
N THR A 157 -10.81 -19.67 2.30
CA THR A 157 -9.80 -19.99 1.28
C THR A 157 -9.51 -21.49 1.26
N PRO A 158 -9.00 -22.04 0.15
CA PRO A 158 -8.58 -23.45 0.08
C PRO A 158 -7.50 -23.82 1.11
N ALA A 159 -6.66 -22.87 1.52
CA ALA A 159 -5.62 -23.07 2.54
C ALA A 159 -6.19 -23.26 3.96
N GLY A 160 -7.47 -22.94 4.15
CA GLY A 160 -8.18 -23.16 5.42
C GLY A 160 -8.46 -21.88 6.21
N THR A 161 -8.36 -20.71 5.59
CA THR A 161 -8.98 -19.51 6.16
C THR A 161 -10.47 -19.74 6.22
N ASP A 162 -11.06 -19.47 7.38
CA ASP A 162 -12.50 -19.53 7.65
C ASP A 162 -12.79 -18.52 8.74
N VAL A 163 -13.14 -17.30 8.34
CA VAL A 163 -13.31 -16.14 9.23
C VAL A 163 -14.58 -15.38 8.90
N THR A 164 -15.29 -14.97 9.94
CA THR A 164 -16.52 -14.15 9.81
C THR A 164 -16.33 -12.85 10.58
N PHE A 165 -16.86 -11.77 10.02
CA PHE A 165 -16.88 -10.47 10.69
C PHE A 165 -18.06 -9.60 10.23
N LEU A 166 -18.47 -8.68 11.10
CA LEU A 166 -19.50 -7.69 10.79
C LEU A 166 -18.87 -6.48 10.12
N THR A 167 -19.58 -5.88 9.19
CA THR A 167 -19.26 -4.56 8.63
C THR A 167 -19.71 -3.45 9.59
N ASP A 168 -19.10 -2.29 9.47
CA ASP A 168 -19.50 -1.09 10.21
C ASP A 168 -19.74 0.05 9.22
N PRO A 169 -20.98 0.58 9.14
CA PRO A 169 -21.30 1.71 8.26
C PRO A 169 -20.50 2.99 8.56
N GLN A 170 -19.90 3.08 9.75
CA GLN A 170 -19.03 4.21 10.11
C GLN A 170 -17.63 4.09 9.51
N HIS A 171 -17.23 2.91 9.06
CA HIS A 171 -15.97 2.65 8.43
C HIS A 171 -16.12 2.65 6.91
N VAL A 172 -15.25 3.40 6.25
CA VAL A 172 -15.25 3.50 4.78
C VAL A 172 -14.65 2.24 4.16
N VAL A 173 -15.33 1.71 3.15
CA VAL A 173 -14.72 0.75 2.22
C VAL A 173 -13.91 1.57 1.22
N SER A 174 -12.58 1.52 1.31
CA SER A 174 -11.69 2.22 0.37
C SER A 174 -11.39 1.36 -0.85
N VAL A 175 -11.28 2.03 -1.99
CA VAL A 175 -11.04 1.38 -3.29
C VAL A 175 -9.95 2.12 -4.04
N ASP A 176 -8.80 1.49 -4.18
CA ASP A 176 -7.68 2.00 -4.97
C ASP A 176 -7.82 1.49 -6.42
N ALA A 177 -8.73 2.10 -7.16
CA ALA A 177 -9.09 1.72 -8.53
C ALA A 177 -8.31 2.50 -9.60
N GLY A 178 -7.15 3.05 -9.26
CA GLY A 178 -6.28 3.79 -10.19
C GLY A 178 -6.81 5.18 -10.56
N ASP A 179 -7.47 5.87 -9.62
CA ASP A 179 -7.88 7.25 -9.76
C ASP A 179 -7.41 8.08 -8.57
N ALA A 180 -6.22 8.64 -8.68
CA ALA A 180 -5.63 9.60 -7.75
C ALA A 180 -5.74 11.05 -8.28
N SER A 181 -6.80 11.36 -9.04
CA SER A 181 -7.02 12.70 -9.61
C SER A 181 -7.55 13.72 -8.59
N LYS A 182 -8.03 13.24 -7.44
CA LYS A 182 -8.56 14.07 -6.34
C LYS A 182 -7.63 14.03 -5.14
N SER A 183 -7.80 14.98 -4.22
CA SER A 183 -7.07 14.95 -2.95
C SER A 183 -7.37 13.67 -2.16
N GLY A 184 -6.33 13.06 -1.59
CA GLY A 184 -6.47 11.81 -0.85
C GLY A 184 -5.17 11.06 -0.69
N VAL A 185 -5.27 9.91 -0.05
CA VAL A 185 -4.22 8.91 0.15
C VAL A 185 -4.58 7.70 -0.70
N TYR A 186 -3.65 7.28 -1.53
CA TYR A 186 -3.85 6.20 -2.50
C TYR A 186 -2.73 5.19 -2.41
N MET A 187 -3.09 3.94 -2.63
CA MET A 187 -2.14 2.84 -2.80
C MET A 187 -2.07 2.44 -4.27
N MET A 188 -1.38 1.35 -4.56
CA MET A 188 -1.34 0.78 -5.90
C MET A 188 -2.75 0.39 -6.36
N LEU A 189 -3.00 0.57 -7.66
CA LEU A 189 -4.22 0.13 -8.34
C LEU A 189 -4.47 -1.37 -8.10
N GLY A 190 -5.65 -1.69 -7.58
CA GLY A 190 -6.12 -3.06 -7.41
C GLY A 190 -6.48 -3.45 -5.98
N GLN A 191 -6.34 -2.56 -5.00
CA GLN A 191 -6.64 -2.84 -3.61
C GLN A 191 -8.04 -2.33 -3.21
N LEU A 192 -8.79 -3.17 -2.49
CA LEU A 192 -10.05 -2.80 -1.82
C LEU A 192 -9.93 -3.16 -0.34
N ASN A 193 -10.12 -2.18 0.53
CA ASN A 193 -9.99 -2.36 1.98
C ASN A 193 -11.35 -2.28 2.66
N VAL A 194 -11.58 -3.22 3.57
CA VAL A 194 -12.74 -3.27 4.46
C VAL A 194 -12.25 -3.25 5.90
N VAL A 195 -12.69 -2.28 6.68
CA VAL A 195 -12.44 -2.24 8.12
C VAL A 195 -13.61 -2.94 8.83
N PRO A 196 -13.39 -4.11 9.46
CA PRO A 196 -14.42 -4.80 10.22
C PRO A 196 -14.90 -3.96 11.41
N LYS A 197 -16.13 -4.22 11.85
CA LYS A 197 -16.57 -3.71 13.15
C LYS A 197 -15.65 -4.25 14.25
N PHE A 198 -15.11 -3.35 15.07
CA PHE A 198 -14.18 -3.77 16.12
C PHE A 198 -14.80 -4.79 17.06
N GLY A 199 -14.05 -5.85 17.38
CA GLY A 199 -14.50 -6.96 18.22
C GLY A 199 -15.38 -7.98 17.52
N SER A 200 -15.56 -7.90 16.18
CA SER A 200 -16.44 -8.83 15.46
C SER A 200 -15.74 -9.94 14.69
N VAL A 201 -14.43 -9.83 14.47
CA VAL A 201 -13.68 -10.84 13.68
C VAL A 201 -13.50 -12.11 14.50
N ASN A 202 -14.01 -13.24 13.99
CA ASN A 202 -13.90 -14.55 14.62
C ASN A 202 -13.61 -15.63 13.59
N GLY A 203 -12.76 -16.57 13.93
CA GLY A 203 -12.44 -17.73 13.11
C GLY A 203 -10.96 -17.99 12.95
N THR A 204 -10.58 -18.57 11.83
CA THR A 204 -9.20 -18.95 11.49
C THR A 204 -8.74 -18.18 10.27
N ILE A 205 -7.52 -17.63 10.31
CA ILE A 205 -6.84 -17.02 9.17
C ILE A 205 -5.58 -17.84 8.89
N VAL A 206 -5.35 -18.19 7.64
CA VAL A 206 -4.17 -18.95 7.22
C VAL A 206 -3.36 -18.12 6.25
N PHE A 207 -2.11 -17.85 6.62
CA PHE A 207 -1.14 -17.21 5.73
C PHE A 207 -0.38 -18.31 4.97
N ASP A 208 -0.70 -18.47 3.71
CA ASP A 208 -0.04 -19.37 2.74
C ASP A 208 0.63 -18.62 1.59
N GLY A 209 0.40 -17.31 1.52
CA GLY A 209 1.11 -16.37 0.65
C GLY A 209 2.29 -15.73 1.36
N THR A 210 2.62 -14.48 1.02
CA THR A 210 3.70 -13.75 1.67
C THR A 210 3.30 -13.24 3.05
N VAL A 211 4.30 -13.07 3.93
CA VAL A 211 4.13 -12.47 5.26
C VAL A 211 5.09 -11.29 5.37
N THR A 212 4.57 -10.09 5.14
CA THR A 212 5.36 -8.86 5.07
C THR A 212 4.71 -7.77 5.93
N PRO A 213 5.39 -7.23 6.96
CA PRO A 213 6.58 -7.80 7.59
C PRO A 213 6.26 -9.08 8.40
N PRO A 214 7.23 -9.81 8.92
CA PRO A 214 8.67 -9.54 8.90
C PRO A 214 9.44 -10.22 7.78
N PHE A 215 8.84 -11.20 7.06
CA PHE A 215 9.64 -12.11 6.22
C PHE A 215 9.82 -11.63 4.77
N GLY A 216 8.86 -10.95 4.17
CA GLY A 216 8.87 -10.59 2.75
C GLY A 216 8.88 -11.80 1.81
N LYS A 217 8.35 -12.94 2.26
CA LYS A 217 8.29 -14.20 1.51
C LYS A 217 7.16 -15.09 2.05
N SER A 218 6.78 -16.09 1.25
CA SER A 218 5.88 -17.14 1.71
C SER A 218 6.55 -18.03 2.77
N PRO A 219 5.85 -18.40 3.85
CA PRO A 219 6.37 -19.32 4.84
C PRO A 219 6.49 -20.73 4.27
N ALA A 220 7.46 -21.52 4.76
CA ALA A 220 7.65 -22.92 4.35
C ALA A 220 6.45 -23.80 4.72
N GLU A 221 5.83 -23.49 5.86
CA GLU A 221 4.56 -24.07 6.30
C GLU A 221 3.57 -22.93 6.58
N PRO A 222 2.30 -23.03 6.14
CA PRO A 222 1.30 -21.99 6.39
C PRO A 222 1.20 -21.61 7.86
N ILE A 223 1.12 -20.30 8.13
CA ILE A 223 0.92 -19.78 9.49
C ILE A 223 -0.58 -19.67 9.74
N ARG A 224 -1.07 -20.31 10.78
CA ARG A 224 -2.48 -20.33 11.17
C ARG A 224 -2.71 -19.45 12.39
N LEU A 225 -3.61 -18.48 12.25
CA LEU A 225 -4.03 -17.57 13.32
C LEU A 225 -5.44 -17.96 13.77
N THR A 226 -5.65 -18.20 15.05
CA THR A 226 -7.00 -18.25 15.64
C THR A 226 -7.34 -16.85 16.13
N VAL A 227 -8.43 -16.30 15.62
CA VAL A 227 -8.91 -14.96 15.97
C VAL A 227 -10.20 -15.06 16.75
N LYS A 228 -10.29 -14.36 17.87
CA LYS A 228 -11.49 -14.23 18.68
C LYS A 228 -11.70 -12.77 19.07
N ASP A 229 -12.90 -12.26 18.81
CA ASP A 229 -13.29 -10.86 19.12
C ASP A 229 -12.25 -9.85 18.57
N SER A 230 -11.82 -10.07 17.32
CA SER A 230 -10.79 -9.29 16.60
C SER A 230 -9.38 -9.35 17.20
N VAL A 231 -9.08 -10.29 18.07
CA VAL A 231 -7.76 -10.49 18.68
C VAL A 231 -7.19 -11.85 18.29
N ILE A 232 -5.92 -11.89 17.85
CA ILE A 232 -5.18 -13.13 17.63
C ILE A 232 -4.92 -13.78 18.99
N VAL A 233 -5.53 -14.92 19.26
CA VAL A 233 -5.42 -15.66 20.52
C VAL A 233 -4.49 -16.86 20.42
N LYS A 234 -4.17 -17.32 19.21
CA LYS A 234 -3.24 -18.44 18.98
C LYS A 234 -2.58 -18.30 17.62
N ILE A 235 -1.31 -18.67 17.54
CA ILE A 235 -0.50 -18.71 16.32
C ILE A 235 0.10 -20.11 16.23
N GLU A 236 -0.10 -20.81 15.10
CA GLU A 236 0.33 -22.19 14.88
C GLU A 236 0.97 -22.35 13.51
N GLY A 237 1.87 -23.31 13.36
CA GLY A 237 2.60 -23.64 12.15
C GLY A 237 4.03 -24.07 12.47
N GLY A 238 4.92 -23.97 11.48
CA GLY A 238 6.34 -24.31 11.63
C GLY A 238 7.15 -23.28 12.42
N SER A 239 8.46 -23.29 12.23
CA SER A 239 9.40 -22.36 12.91
C SER A 239 9.08 -20.88 12.63
N GLU A 240 8.59 -20.56 11.41
CA GLU A 240 8.24 -19.19 11.03
C GLU A 240 7.00 -18.69 11.78
N ALA A 241 6.06 -19.56 12.16
CA ALA A 241 4.94 -19.15 13.01
C ALA A 241 5.41 -18.72 14.42
N ALA A 242 6.38 -19.43 14.99
CA ALA A 242 6.98 -19.06 16.28
C ALA A 242 7.78 -17.75 16.18
N GLU A 243 8.49 -17.54 15.06
CA GLU A 243 9.20 -16.29 14.78
C GLU A 243 8.25 -15.11 14.60
N TYR A 244 7.14 -15.31 13.86
CA TYR A 244 6.09 -14.32 13.70
C TYR A 244 5.44 -13.92 15.04
N GLU A 245 5.11 -14.92 15.88
CA GLU A 245 4.59 -14.67 17.22
C GLU A 245 5.56 -13.84 18.08
N LYS A 246 6.85 -14.23 18.05
CA LYS A 246 7.91 -13.48 18.75
C LYS A 246 8.05 -12.06 18.22
N TRP A 247 7.98 -11.87 16.90
CA TRP A 247 8.05 -10.55 16.28
C TRP A 247 6.90 -9.66 16.75
N LEU A 248 5.64 -10.14 16.74
CA LEU A 248 4.49 -9.39 17.25
C LEU A 248 4.66 -9.01 18.72
N LYS A 249 5.12 -9.92 19.56
CA LYS A 249 5.31 -9.72 21.01
C LYS A 249 6.44 -8.75 21.33
N ASN A 250 7.45 -8.62 20.48
CA ASN A 250 8.60 -7.72 20.72
C ASN A 250 8.21 -6.25 20.74
N PHE A 251 7.09 -5.87 20.17
CA PHE A 251 6.58 -4.49 20.23
C PHE A 251 6.04 -4.10 21.61
N ASN A 252 5.78 -5.09 22.49
CA ASN A 252 5.17 -4.86 23.81
C ASN A 252 3.87 -4.03 23.77
N ASP A 253 3.14 -4.13 22.66
CA ASP A 253 1.87 -3.43 22.42
C ASP A 253 0.79 -4.48 22.13
N PRO A 254 -0.27 -4.57 22.96
CA PRO A 254 -1.38 -5.49 22.70
C PRO A 254 -2.15 -5.16 21.42
N GLY A 255 -1.99 -3.96 20.87
CA GLY A 255 -2.52 -3.57 19.57
C GLY A 255 -1.97 -4.42 18.41
N MET A 256 -0.75 -4.93 18.53
CA MET A 256 -0.13 -5.80 17.53
C MET A 256 -0.86 -7.14 17.31
N LEU A 257 -1.70 -7.54 18.25
CA LEU A 257 -2.52 -8.75 18.14
C LEU A 257 -3.94 -8.46 17.64
N LYS A 258 -4.28 -7.21 17.36
CA LYS A 258 -5.62 -6.83 16.91
C LYS A 258 -5.72 -6.79 15.39
N MET A 259 -6.83 -7.30 14.87
CA MET A 259 -7.16 -7.19 13.46
C MET A 259 -7.54 -5.75 13.12
N ALA A 260 -6.90 -5.17 12.10
CA ALA A 260 -7.11 -3.81 11.67
C ALA A 260 -8.10 -3.72 10.48
N HIS A 261 -7.77 -4.38 9.38
CA HIS A 261 -8.60 -4.41 8.17
C HIS A 261 -8.39 -5.71 7.39
N VAL A 262 -9.25 -5.92 6.42
CA VAL A 262 -9.13 -6.99 5.42
C VAL A 262 -9.01 -6.33 4.07
N ALA A 263 -8.00 -6.73 3.28
CA ALA A 263 -7.81 -6.25 1.93
C ALA A 263 -8.10 -7.36 0.90
N TYR A 264 -8.57 -6.94 -0.27
CA TYR A 264 -8.72 -7.78 -1.46
C TYR A 264 -7.80 -7.24 -2.54
N GLY A 265 -6.91 -8.07 -3.08
CA GLY A 265 -6.08 -7.74 -4.23
C GLY A 265 -6.75 -8.17 -5.54
N PHE A 266 -6.87 -7.24 -6.49
CA PHE A 266 -7.54 -7.47 -7.79
C PHE A 266 -6.68 -7.15 -9.00
N ASN A 267 -5.44 -6.66 -8.82
CA ASN A 267 -4.57 -6.34 -9.93
C ASN A 267 -4.06 -7.62 -10.62
N PRO A 268 -4.46 -7.92 -11.88
CA PRO A 268 -4.07 -9.17 -12.53
C PRO A 268 -2.58 -9.22 -12.92
N GLY A 269 -1.87 -8.08 -12.89
CA GLY A 269 -0.43 -8.00 -13.13
C GLY A 269 0.40 -8.19 -11.86
N ALA A 270 -0.20 -8.15 -10.67
CA ALA A 270 0.49 -8.35 -9.40
C ALA A 270 0.89 -9.82 -9.17
N LYS A 271 1.96 -10.01 -8.41
CA LYS A 271 2.50 -11.31 -8.01
C LYS A 271 2.90 -11.26 -6.56
N LEU A 272 2.95 -12.41 -5.90
CA LEU A 272 3.55 -12.54 -4.57
C LEU A 272 5.07 -12.45 -4.72
N SER A 273 5.63 -11.29 -4.44
CA SER A 273 7.03 -10.95 -4.67
C SER A 273 7.82 -10.64 -3.39
N GLY A 274 7.13 -10.45 -2.28
CA GLY A 274 7.70 -9.94 -1.03
C GLY A 274 7.71 -8.41 -0.96
N ASN A 275 7.25 -7.73 -2.01
CA ASN A 275 7.01 -6.28 -2.01
C ASN A 275 5.71 -6.01 -1.27
N VAL A 276 5.73 -5.16 -0.24
CA VAL A 276 4.58 -4.94 0.63
C VAL A 276 3.35 -4.41 -0.11
N VAL A 277 3.54 -3.52 -1.08
CA VAL A 277 2.42 -2.92 -1.84
C VAL A 277 1.92 -3.82 -2.96
N GLU A 278 2.80 -4.65 -3.54
CA GLU A 278 2.39 -5.59 -4.59
C GLU A 278 1.65 -6.81 -3.98
N ASP A 279 2.05 -7.23 -2.79
CA ASP A 279 1.50 -8.42 -2.11
C ASP A 279 0.13 -8.15 -1.45
N GLU A 280 -0.21 -6.89 -1.20
CA GLU A 280 -1.52 -6.46 -0.71
C GLU A 280 -2.57 -6.43 -1.83
#